data_97f205e8b496d0fd124eb36cdb2370bb
#
_entry.id   97f205e8b496d0fd124eb36cdb2370bb
#
_cell.length_a   1.000
_cell.length_b   1.000
_cell.length_c   1.000
_cell.angle_alpha   90.00
_cell.angle_beta   90.00
_cell.angle_gamma   90.00
#
_symmetry.space_group_name_H-M   'P 1'
#
loop_
_entity.id
_entity.type
_entity.pdbx_description
1 polymer ?
#
loop_
_entity_poly.entity_id
_entity_poly.type
_entity_poly.pdbx_seq_one_letter_code
_entity_poly.pdbx_strand_id
1 'polypeptide(L)'
;MKAATHLQVSTPQGDAGELTQEQGQFLFGYGPASADAAVSLSMPVRKAQYAHASLHPIFQMNLPEGFLLEELQNRLAKIVNLEPMLLLALSSGQTPIGRLAVRSDFVNPLASAQGKGERLSEILAWDGTESLFAELVDKYIYRTGISGVQPKVLVPQVASSHAMEPASSKAMVRTPDLIVKSGRQEYPGLAANEFLCMSIAKESGLAVPEFHLSNNKELFVMQRFDRTPDGTPIGFEDMAVFAGLSSREKYKTSYTHVAKLVEAFASGPHVVPSLQALFDMVALSCVVGNGDAHLKNFGLLYADPTTSDCRLAPAFDLVNTTAYIPEDVLALDLC
;
A
#
# COMPACT_ATOMS: atom_id res chain seq x y z
N MET A 1 2.35 5.98 -27.68
CA MET A 1 1.68 4.83 -27.04
C MET A 1 0.20 5.14 -26.96
N LYS A 2 -0.69 4.16 -27.23
CA LYS A 2 -2.14 4.36 -27.03
C LYS A 2 -2.44 4.53 -25.53
N ALA A 3 -3.34 5.44 -25.16
CA ALA A 3 -3.83 5.57 -23.81
C ALA A 3 -4.46 4.23 -23.35
N ALA A 4 -4.16 3.79 -22.13
CA ALA A 4 -4.83 2.64 -21.55
C ALA A 4 -6.24 3.11 -21.12
N THR A 5 -7.25 2.76 -21.89
CA THR A 5 -8.64 3.15 -21.60
C THR A 5 -9.49 1.99 -21.09
N HIS A 6 -8.93 0.78 -21.04
CA HIS A 6 -9.58 -0.45 -20.66
C HIS A 6 -8.62 -1.35 -19.88
N LEU A 7 -9.04 -1.80 -18.71
CA LEU A 7 -8.27 -2.65 -17.79
C LEU A 7 -9.14 -3.77 -17.25
N GLN A 8 -8.61 -5.00 -17.28
CA GLN A 8 -9.21 -6.15 -16.60
C GLN A 8 -8.83 -6.14 -15.13
N VAL A 9 -9.80 -6.34 -14.25
CA VAL A 9 -9.61 -6.39 -12.79
C VAL A 9 -9.93 -7.78 -12.30
N SER A 10 -9.02 -8.33 -11.49
CA SER A 10 -9.18 -9.64 -10.86
C SER A 10 -8.82 -9.59 -9.38
N THR A 11 -9.26 -10.59 -8.64
CA THR A 11 -8.96 -10.85 -7.23
C THR A 11 -8.41 -12.27 -7.10
N PRO A 12 -7.92 -12.72 -5.94
CA PRO A 12 -7.55 -14.12 -5.73
C PRO A 12 -8.69 -15.12 -6.01
N GLN A 13 -9.94 -14.66 -5.92
CA GLN A 13 -11.14 -15.48 -6.20
C GLN A 13 -11.50 -15.57 -7.69
N GLY A 14 -10.85 -14.77 -8.54
CA GLY A 14 -11.04 -14.83 -10.00
C GLY A 14 -11.23 -13.46 -10.65
N ASP A 15 -11.65 -13.48 -11.90
CA ASP A 15 -11.95 -12.26 -12.66
C ASP A 15 -13.15 -11.54 -12.03
N ALA A 16 -12.95 -10.26 -11.69
CA ALA A 16 -13.98 -9.43 -11.09
C ALA A 16 -14.77 -8.65 -12.15
N GLY A 17 -14.08 -7.99 -13.08
CA GLY A 17 -14.74 -7.14 -14.08
C GLY A 17 -13.79 -6.23 -14.82
N GLU A 18 -14.34 -5.16 -15.38
CA GLU A 18 -13.64 -4.26 -16.27
C GLU A 18 -13.70 -2.81 -15.78
N LEU A 19 -12.56 -2.16 -15.78
CA LEU A 19 -12.43 -0.72 -15.52
C LEU A 19 -12.16 -0.01 -16.84
N THR A 20 -13.04 0.92 -17.21
CA THR A 20 -12.95 1.70 -18.45
C THR A 20 -12.94 3.19 -18.16
N GLN A 21 -12.39 3.97 -19.09
CA GLN A 21 -12.47 5.42 -19.06
C GLN A 21 -13.16 5.90 -20.35
N GLU A 22 -14.35 6.47 -20.19
CA GLU A 22 -15.20 6.94 -21.29
C GLU A 22 -15.75 8.32 -20.99
N GLN A 23 -15.69 9.24 -21.97
CA GLN A 23 -16.24 10.60 -21.87
C GLN A 23 -15.86 11.36 -20.59
N GLY A 24 -14.63 11.13 -20.08
CA GLY A 24 -14.14 11.76 -18.86
C GLY A 24 -14.62 11.11 -17.56
N GLN A 25 -15.35 10.00 -17.63
CA GLN A 25 -15.76 9.20 -16.47
C GLN A 25 -15.00 7.88 -16.39
N PHE A 26 -14.79 7.40 -15.16
CA PHE A 26 -14.27 6.07 -14.87
C PHE A 26 -15.44 5.15 -14.53
N LEU A 27 -15.56 4.08 -15.29
CA LEU A 27 -16.64 3.10 -15.16
C LEU A 27 -16.05 1.76 -14.75
N PHE A 28 -16.62 1.16 -13.69
CA PHE A 28 -16.29 -0.21 -13.33
C PHE A 28 -17.53 -1.07 -13.38
N GLY A 29 -17.49 -2.12 -14.20
CA GLY A 29 -18.55 -3.10 -14.34
C GLY A 29 -18.09 -4.49 -13.91
N TYR A 30 -18.84 -5.12 -13.01
CA TYR A 30 -18.61 -6.53 -12.69
C TYR A 30 -18.98 -7.40 -13.88
N GLY A 31 -18.14 -8.42 -14.15
CA GLY A 31 -18.47 -9.55 -15.00
C GLY A 31 -19.37 -10.57 -14.24
N PRO A 32 -19.39 -11.84 -14.66
CA PRO A 32 -20.08 -12.90 -13.94
C PRO A 32 -19.29 -13.31 -12.67
N ALA A 33 -19.05 -12.34 -11.79
CA ALA A 33 -18.26 -12.50 -10.57
C ALA A 33 -19.14 -12.91 -9.39
N SER A 34 -18.63 -13.77 -8.53
CA SER A 34 -19.24 -14.10 -7.23
C SER A 34 -18.98 -13.01 -6.18
N ALA A 35 -19.74 -13.00 -5.08
CA ALA A 35 -19.65 -11.95 -4.05
C ALA A 35 -18.26 -11.85 -3.40
N ASP A 36 -17.53 -12.96 -3.27
CA ASP A 36 -16.17 -13.03 -2.76
C ASP A 36 -15.11 -12.40 -3.68
N ALA A 37 -15.44 -12.25 -4.98
CA ALA A 37 -14.62 -11.54 -5.95
C ALA A 37 -14.91 -10.03 -6.00
N ALA A 38 -15.74 -9.47 -5.11
CA ALA A 38 -15.96 -8.02 -5.05
C ALA A 38 -14.64 -7.27 -4.85
N VAL A 39 -14.47 -6.17 -5.58
CA VAL A 39 -13.21 -5.41 -5.60
C VAL A 39 -12.97 -4.60 -4.34
N SER A 40 -14.03 -4.30 -3.58
CA SER A 40 -13.98 -3.53 -2.34
C SER A 40 -15.19 -3.88 -1.48
N LEU A 41 -15.06 -3.75 -0.16
CA LEU A 41 -16.18 -3.80 0.78
C LEU A 41 -17.21 -2.70 0.51
N SER A 42 -16.77 -1.56 -0.05
CA SER A 42 -17.64 -0.43 -0.43
C SER A 42 -18.24 -0.57 -1.85
N MET A 43 -17.80 -1.57 -2.63
CA MET A 43 -18.28 -1.82 -4.00
C MET A 43 -18.77 -3.27 -4.16
N PRO A 44 -19.92 -3.65 -3.54
CA PRO A 44 -20.45 -5.01 -3.67
C PRO A 44 -20.80 -5.35 -5.12
N VAL A 45 -20.77 -6.65 -5.46
CA VAL A 45 -21.12 -7.15 -6.80
C VAL A 45 -22.56 -6.77 -7.14
N ARG A 46 -22.74 -6.11 -8.28
CA ARG A 46 -24.04 -5.70 -8.81
C ARG A 46 -24.03 -5.65 -10.35
N LYS A 47 -25.22 -5.69 -10.98
CA LYS A 47 -25.36 -5.61 -12.44
C LYS A 47 -25.08 -4.20 -12.99
N ALA A 48 -25.47 -3.16 -12.25
CA ALA A 48 -25.23 -1.77 -12.66
C ALA A 48 -23.76 -1.41 -12.49
N GLN A 49 -23.19 -0.73 -13.47
CA GLN A 49 -21.81 -0.21 -13.36
C GLN A 49 -21.69 0.84 -12.25
N TYR A 50 -20.51 0.94 -11.70
CA TYR A 50 -20.07 2.06 -10.86
C TYR A 50 -19.46 3.13 -11.76
N ALA A 51 -20.00 4.35 -11.68
CA ALA A 51 -19.56 5.47 -12.50
C ALA A 51 -19.09 6.61 -11.59
N HIS A 52 -17.88 7.11 -11.84
CA HIS A 52 -17.25 8.17 -11.06
C HIS A 52 -16.55 9.18 -11.97
N ALA A 53 -16.56 10.45 -11.59
CA ALA A 53 -15.84 11.51 -12.32
C ALA A 53 -14.31 11.40 -12.14
N SER A 54 -13.86 10.75 -11.07
CA SER A 54 -12.46 10.39 -10.82
C SER A 54 -12.33 8.89 -10.60
N LEU A 55 -11.12 8.36 -10.74
CA LEU A 55 -10.85 6.96 -10.42
C LEU A 55 -11.30 6.67 -8.98
N HIS A 56 -12.06 5.58 -8.78
CA HIS A 56 -12.54 5.22 -7.44
C HIS A 56 -11.37 5.00 -6.48
N PRO A 57 -11.47 5.43 -5.19
CA PRO A 57 -10.36 5.35 -4.22
C PRO A 57 -9.71 3.98 -4.10
N ILE A 58 -10.46 2.88 -4.22
CA ILE A 58 -9.89 1.52 -4.19
C ILE A 58 -8.83 1.29 -5.28
N PHE A 59 -9.01 1.87 -6.47
CA PHE A 59 -8.00 1.80 -7.52
C PHE A 59 -6.88 2.83 -7.30
N GLN A 60 -7.20 3.99 -6.70
CA GLN A 60 -6.20 5.01 -6.38
C GLN A 60 -5.15 4.52 -5.38
N MET A 61 -5.47 3.58 -4.48
CA MET A 61 -4.52 2.99 -3.54
C MET A 61 -3.28 2.40 -4.22
N ASN A 62 -3.44 1.93 -5.46
CA ASN A 62 -2.37 1.34 -6.26
C ASN A 62 -1.71 2.32 -7.24
N LEU A 63 -2.01 3.61 -7.13
CA LEU A 63 -1.32 4.64 -7.90
C LEU A 63 -0.07 5.13 -7.16
N PRO A 64 1.05 5.32 -7.86
CA PRO A 64 2.20 6.00 -7.31
C PRO A 64 1.87 7.45 -6.98
N GLU A 65 2.37 7.94 -5.86
CA GLU A 65 2.26 9.33 -5.41
C GLU A 65 3.64 9.90 -5.04
N GLY A 66 3.73 11.22 -4.85
CA GLY A 66 4.93 11.90 -4.38
C GLY A 66 6.18 11.49 -5.16
N PHE A 67 7.20 11.05 -4.46
CA PHE A 67 8.51 10.69 -5.03
C PHE A 67 8.40 9.68 -6.19
N LEU A 68 7.62 8.61 -6.05
CA LEU A 68 7.50 7.60 -7.11
C LEU A 68 6.84 8.17 -8.37
N LEU A 69 5.84 9.01 -8.22
CA LEU A 69 5.18 9.66 -9.35
C LEU A 69 6.15 10.63 -10.05
N GLU A 70 6.91 11.42 -9.28
CA GLU A 70 7.93 12.33 -9.80
C GLU A 70 9.01 11.57 -10.60
N GLU A 71 9.51 10.45 -10.06
CA GLU A 71 10.49 9.60 -10.72
C GLU A 71 9.95 8.97 -12.01
N LEU A 72 8.69 8.50 -12.00
CA LEU A 72 8.05 7.99 -13.21
C LEU A 72 7.84 9.10 -14.26
N GLN A 73 7.44 10.29 -13.83
CA GLN A 73 7.31 11.44 -14.71
C GLN A 73 8.65 11.80 -15.35
N ASN A 74 9.72 11.91 -14.56
CA ASN A 74 11.07 12.22 -15.08
C ASN A 74 11.53 11.21 -16.12
N ARG A 75 11.25 9.93 -15.92
CA ARG A 75 11.68 8.83 -16.81
C ARG A 75 10.81 8.70 -18.07
N LEU A 76 9.51 8.96 -17.97
CA LEU A 76 8.53 8.66 -19.00
C LEU A 76 7.90 9.88 -19.68
N ALA A 77 8.06 11.10 -19.15
CA ALA A 77 7.39 12.32 -19.64
C ALA A 77 7.63 12.63 -21.13
N LYS A 78 8.80 12.22 -21.66
CA LYS A 78 9.13 12.39 -23.09
C LYS A 78 8.48 11.36 -24.01
N ILE A 79 7.90 10.30 -23.42
CA ILE A 79 7.43 9.12 -24.16
C ILE A 79 5.91 9.01 -24.09
N VAL A 80 5.32 9.37 -22.95
CA VAL A 80 3.88 9.16 -22.68
C VAL A 80 3.34 10.13 -21.66
N ASN A 81 2.04 10.48 -21.82
CA ASN A 81 1.29 11.20 -20.78
C ASN A 81 0.85 10.19 -19.71
N LEU A 82 1.20 10.45 -18.45
CA LEU A 82 0.92 9.56 -17.32
C LEU A 82 -0.49 9.80 -16.77
N GLU A 83 -1.49 9.32 -17.50
CA GLU A 83 -2.88 9.30 -17.06
C GLU A 83 -3.11 8.20 -15.99
N PRO A 84 -4.10 8.34 -15.09
CA PRO A 84 -4.35 7.39 -14.01
C PRO A 84 -4.52 5.93 -14.47
N MET A 85 -5.21 5.69 -15.59
CA MET A 85 -5.38 4.34 -16.16
C MET A 85 -4.06 3.74 -16.59
N LEU A 86 -3.16 4.53 -17.19
CA LEU A 86 -1.84 4.06 -17.60
C LEU A 86 -0.96 3.79 -16.37
N LEU A 87 -0.98 4.69 -15.39
CA LEU A 87 -0.25 4.47 -14.13
C LEU A 87 -0.70 3.18 -13.44
N LEU A 88 -2.01 2.93 -13.39
CA LEU A 88 -2.57 1.72 -12.82
C LEU A 88 -2.14 0.47 -13.62
N ALA A 89 -2.12 0.54 -14.95
CA ALA A 89 -1.65 -0.54 -15.82
C ALA A 89 -0.15 -0.84 -15.64
N LEU A 90 0.67 0.18 -15.38
CA LEU A 90 2.10 0.02 -15.15
C LEU A 90 2.40 -0.57 -13.77
N SER A 91 1.72 -0.11 -12.73
CA SER A 91 2.06 -0.39 -11.33
C SER A 91 1.39 -1.63 -10.73
N SER A 92 0.17 -1.98 -11.15
CA SER A 92 -0.62 -3.01 -10.48
C SER A 92 -0.51 -4.42 -11.08
N GLY A 93 0.37 -4.61 -12.06
CA GLY A 93 0.46 -5.91 -12.77
C GLY A 93 1.14 -7.04 -12.00
N GLN A 94 1.92 -6.76 -10.95
CA GLN A 94 2.72 -7.81 -10.30
C GLN A 94 2.56 -7.89 -8.77
N THR A 95 2.50 -6.78 -8.06
CA THR A 95 2.44 -6.77 -6.59
C THR A 95 1.56 -5.64 -6.05
N PRO A 96 0.26 -5.61 -6.40
CA PRO A 96 -0.63 -4.55 -5.94
C PRO A 96 -0.75 -4.54 -4.41
N ILE A 97 -1.09 -3.40 -3.84
CA ILE A 97 -1.52 -3.30 -2.44
C ILE A 97 -2.92 -3.91 -2.32
N GLY A 98 -3.11 -4.72 -1.28
CA GLY A 98 -4.34 -5.47 -1.09
C GLY A 98 -4.47 -6.64 -2.09
N ARG A 99 -5.70 -6.95 -2.45
CA ARG A 99 -6.06 -8.16 -3.22
C ARG A 99 -6.38 -7.93 -4.70
N LEU A 100 -6.38 -6.66 -5.17
CA LEU A 100 -6.71 -6.34 -6.56
C LEU A 100 -5.51 -6.52 -7.48
N ALA A 101 -5.69 -7.24 -8.56
CA ALA A 101 -4.76 -7.25 -9.68
C ALA A 101 -5.41 -6.60 -10.91
N VAL A 102 -4.64 -5.78 -11.60
CA VAL A 102 -5.10 -5.08 -12.81
C VAL A 102 -4.24 -5.52 -13.98
N ARG A 103 -4.87 -5.91 -15.07
CA ARG A 103 -4.21 -6.32 -16.30
C ARG A 103 -4.62 -5.41 -17.45
N SER A 104 -3.70 -5.17 -18.34
CA SER A 104 -3.91 -4.42 -19.57
C SER A 104 -3.34 -5.22 -20.74
N ASP A 105 -3.94 -5.08 -21.91
CA ASP A 105 -3.33 -5.52 -23.19
C ASP A 105 -2.07 -4.72 -23.52
N PHE A 106 -1.83 -3.65 -22.77
CA PHE A 106 -0.60 -2.89 -22.82
C PHE A 106 0.53 -3.71 -22.18
N VAL A 107 1.37 -4.29 -23.02
CA VAL A 107 2.60 -4.95 -22.56
C VAL A 107 3.54 -3.87 -22.04
N ASN A 108 3.79 -3.85 -20.73
CA ASN A 108 4.82 -3.01 -20.16
C ASN A 108 6.20 -3.53 -20.58
N PRO A 109 6.86 -2.93 -21.58
CA PRO A 109 8.17 -3.40 -22.05
C PRO A 109 9.27 -3.24 -20.98
N LEU A 110 8.98 -2.46 -19.92
CA LEU A 110 9.89 -2.16 -18.82
C LEU A 110 9.72 -3.14 -17.64
N ALA A 111 8.63 -3.91 -17.62
CA ALA A 111 8.38 -4.91 -16.57
C ALA A 111 9.20 -6.21 -16.75
N SER A 112 9.88 -6.38 -17.89
CA SER A 112 10.67 -7.58 -18.20
C SER A 112 12.00 -7.66 -17.45
N ALA A 113 12.47 -6.60 -16.81
CA ALA A 113 13.60 -6.67 -15.88
C ALA A 113 13.14 -7.28 -14.55
N GLN A 114 12.90 -8.58 -14.53
CA GLN A 114 12.66 -9.35 -13.31
C GLN A 114 13.97 -9.42 -12.52
N GLY A 115 14.18 -8.45 -11.63
CA GLY A 115 15.16 -8.60 -10.56
C GLY A 115 14.86 -9.89 -9.79
N LYS A 116 15.88 -10.68 -9.47
CA LYS A 116 15.75 -11.95 -8.72
C LYS A 116 15.21 -11.76 -7.30
N GLY A 117 14.90 -10.54 -6.89
CA GLY A 117 14.60 -10.14 -5.52
C GLY A 117 15.88 -9.88 -4.73
N GLU A 118 15.71 -9.33 -3.53
CA GLU A 118 16.82 -8.96 -2.64
C GLU A 118 16.73 -9.74 -1.33
N ARG A 119 17.87 -9.98 -0.70
CA ARG A 119 17.89 -10.54 0.65
C ARG A 119 17.78 -9.42 1.68
N LEU A 120 16.91 -9.59 2.65
CA LEU A 120 16.75 -8.63 3.74
C LEU A 120 18.10 -8.34 4.42
N SER A 121 18.92 -9.37 4.69
CA SER A 121 20.23 -9.23 5.30
C SER A 121 21.20 -8.35 4.47
N GLU A 122 21.11 -8.40 3.14
CA GLU A 122 21.95 -7.59 2.25
C GLU A 122 21.50 -6.13 2.26
N ILE A 123 20.17 -5.88 2.27
CA ILE A 123 19.63 -4.52 2.41
C ILE A 123 20.04 -3.91 3.77
N LEU A 124 19.93 -4.67 4.85
CA LEU A 124 20.24 -4.17 6.20
C LEU A 124 21.74 -3.92 6.43
N ALA A 125 22.60 -4.74 5.83
CA ALA A 125 24.04 -4.66 5.99
C ALA A 125 24.75 -3.69 5.02
N TRP A 126 23.98 -3.02 4.13
CA TRP A 126 24.56 -2.13 3.12
C TRP A 126 25.36 -0.98 3.77
N ASP A 127 26.61 -0.84 3.36
CA ASP A 127 27.55 0.20 3.79
C ASP A 127 28.27 0.87 2.60
N GLY A 128 27.77 0.65 1.39
CA GLY A 128 28.34 1.18 0.16
C GLY A 128 28.31 2.71 0.09
N THR A 129 29.16 3.26 -0.77
CA THR A 129 29.27 4.71 -1.02
C THR A 129 28.15 5.26 -1.89
N GLU A 130 27.44 4.37 -2.60
CA GLU A 130 26.30 4.72 -3.45
C GLU A 130 24.97 4.48 -2.72
N SER A 131 23.94 5.21 -3.08
CA SER A 131 22.61 5.04 -2.47
C SER A 131 21.98 3.72 -2.91
N LEU A 132 21.95 2.72 -2.02
CA LEU A 132 21.20 1.47 -2.26
C LEU A 132 19.74 1.75 -2.62
N PHE A 133 19.13 2.76 -1.99
CA PHE A 133 17.75 3.13 -2.29
C PHE A 133 17.57 3.51 -3.77
N ALA A 134 18.49 4.29 -4.34
CA ALA A 134 18.46 4.65 -5.76
C ALA A 134 18.54 3.41 -6.66
N GLU A 135 19.41 2.45 -6.34
CA GLU A 135 19.49 1.18 -7.08
C GLU A 135 18.20 0.37 -6.99
N LEU A 136 17.58 0.29 -5.80
CA LEU A 136 16.32 -0.41 -5.62
C LEU A 136 15.18 0.28 -6.39
N VAL A 137 15.15 1.60 -6.41
CA VAL A 137 14.22 2.36 -7.25
C VAL A 137 14.43 2.04 -8.72
N ASP A 138 15.67 2.05 -9.20
CA ASP A 138 15.99 1.74 -10.61
C ASP A 138 15.54 0.33 -11.01
N LYS A 139 15.71 -0.65 -10.13
CA LYS A 139 15.32 -2.05 -10.38
C LYS A 139 13.81 -2.26 -10.31
N TYR A 140 13.10 -1.58 -9.40
CA TYR A 140 11.74 -1.98 -9.01
C TYR A 140 10.67 -0.92 -9.20
N ILE A 141 10.99 0.30 -9.67
CA ILE A 141 10.02 1.40 -9.79
C ILE A 141 8.82 1.04 -10.66
N TYR A 142 9.02 0.32 -11.76
CA TYR A 142 7.95 -0.03 -12.71
C TYR A 142 7.01 -1.14 -12.22
N ARG A 143 7.29 -1.73 -11.07
CA ARG A 143 6.41 -2.72 -10.43
C ARG A 143 5.88 -2.25 -9.08
N THR A 144 6.23 -1.04 -8.68
CA THR A 144 5.84 -0.47 -7.39
C THR A 144 4.55 0.33 -7.56
N GLY A 145 3.42 -0.25 -7.15
CA GLY A 145 2.12 0.43 -7.04
C GLY A 145 1.80 0.70 -5.58
N ILE A 146 2.48 1.66 -4.97
CA ILE A 146 2.25 2.07 -3.58
C ILE A 146 2.10 3.58 -3.51
N SER A 147 1.06 4.03 -2.83
CA SER A 147 0.81 5.46 -2.62
C SER A 147 1.58 6.00 -1.41
N GLY A 148 1.69 7.33 -1.32
CA GLY A 148 2.30 8.08 -0.23
C GLY A 148 3.49 8.93 -0.66
N VAL A 149 3.75 10.00 0.09
CA VAL A 149 4.70 11.06 -0.29
C VAL A 149 6.15 10.70 -0.02
N GLN A 150 6.40 9.92 1.05
CA GLN A 150 7.76 9.48 1.42
C GLN A 150 8.37 8.60 0.32
N PRO A 151 9.68 8.73 0.02
CA PRO A 151 10.38 7.82 -0.88
C PRO A 151 10.29 6.37 -0.42
N LYS A 152 9.66 5.53 -1.23
CA LYS A 152 9.46 4.11 -0.92
C LYS A 152 9.41 3.26 -2.19
N VAL A 153 9.79 1.98 -2.08
CA VAL A 153 9.77 1.02 -3.19
C VAL A 153 9.37 -0.37 -2.67
N LEU A 154 8.64 -1.12 -3.50
CA LEU A 154 8.33 -2.53 -3.23
C LEU A 154 9.45 -3.42 -3.76
N VAL A 155 10.07 -4.18 -2.88
CA VAL A 155 11.21 -5.04 -3.19
C VAL A 155 10.83 -6.49 -2.94
N PRO A 156 10.92 -7.39 -3.95
CA PRO A 156 10.72 -8.80 -3.73
C PRO A 156 11.78 -9.35 -2.78
N GLN A 157 11.36 -10.08 -1.77
CA GLN A 157 12.28 -10.73 -0.84
C GLN A 157 12.66 -12.13 -1.34
N VAL A 158 13.94 -12.47 -1.27
CA VAL A 158 14.44 -13.84 -1.46
C VAL A 158 14.58 -14.51 -0.10
N ALA A 159 14.05 -15.73 0.05
CA ALA A 159 14.22 -16.52 1.29
C ALA A 159 15.71 -16.75 1.60
N SER A 160 16.07 -16.59 2.87
CA SER A 160 17.42 -16.97 3.35
C SER A 160 17.57 -18.48 3.23
N SER A 161 18.55 -18.95 2.46
CA SER A 161 18.86 -20.37 2.29
C SER A 161 19.55 -20.96 3.53
N HIS A 162 18.84 -21.03 4.66
CA HIS A 162 19.31 -21.72 5.87
C HIS A 162 18.46 -22.94 6.27
N ALA A 163 17.59 -23.43 5.36
CA ALA A 163 17.03 -24.77 5.50
C ALA A 163 17.66 -25.66 4.44
N MET A 164 18.56 -26.54 4.84
CA MET A 164 18.94 -27.72 4.06
C MET A 164 17.70 -28.62 3.94
N GLU A 165 16.92 -28.40 2.86
CA GLU A 165 15.92 -29.37 2.41
C GLU A 165 16.40 -29.99 1.10
N PRO A 166 16.24 -31.32 0.93
CA PRO A 166 16.73 -32.03 -0.24
C PRO A 166 15.98 -31.59 -1.51
N ALA A 167 16.73 -31.41 -2.57
CA ALA A 167 16.32 -30.99 -3.90
C ALA A 167 15.27 -31.91 -4.54
N SER A 168 14.00 -31.75 -4.21
CA SER A 168 12.91 -32.39 -4.96
C SER A 168 11.56 -31.69 -4.80
N SER A 169 11.49 -30.39 -5.00
CA SER A 169 10.27 -29.76 -5.53
C SER A 169 10.60 -28.34 -5.97
N LYS A 170 10.34 -28.03 -7.25
CA LYS A 170 10.41 -26.68 -7.85
C LYS A 170 9.23 -25.81 -7.39
N ALA A 171 8.89 -25.78 -6.12
CA ALA A 171 7.99 -24.80 -5.56
C ALA A 171 8.85 -23.60 -5.13
N MET A 172 8.84 -22.56 -5.94
CA MET A 172 9.41 -21.26 -5.60
C MET A 172 8.59 -20.73 -4.42
N VAL A 173 9.10 -20.80 -3.20
CA VAL A 173 8.49 -20.19 -2.02
C VAL A 173 8.49 -18.69 -2.29
N ARG A 174 7.32 -18.12 -2.55
CA ARG A 174 7.13 -16.66 -2.64
C ARG A 174 7.21 -16.12 -1.22
N THR A 175 8.28 -15.44 -0.89
CA THR A 175 8.37 -14.63 0.32
C THR A 175 7.60 -13.32 0.13
N PRO A 176 7.00 -12.75 1.20
CA PRO A 176 6.35 -11.45 1.13
C PRO A 176 7.31 -10.38 0.61
N ASP A 177 6.81 -9.44 -0.20
CA ASP A 177 7.60 -8.30 -0.62
C ASP A 177 7.91 -7.39 0.57
N LEU A 178 9.03 -6.69 0.49
CA LEU A 178 9.44 -5.66 1.44
C LEU A 178 8.99 -4.29 0.95
N ILE A 179 8.61 -3.42 1.88
CA ILE A 179 8.49 -1.98 1.66
C ILE A 179 9.77 -1.35 2.20
N VAL A 180 10.60 -0.83 1.29
CA VAL A 180 11.83 -0.12 1.64
C VAL A 180 11.57 1.36 1.52
N LYS A 181 11.76 2.11 2.62
CA LYS A 181 11.58 3.56 2.70
C LYS A 181 12.91 4.24 2.99
N SER A 182 13.09 5.42 2.42
CA SER A 182 14.25 6.28 2.66
C SER A 182 13.80 7.66 3.13
N GLY A 183 14.71 8.42 3.72
CA GLY A 183 14.51 9.83 4.01
C GLY A 183 14.67 10.71 2.78
N ARG A 184 14.36 11.99 2.94
CA ARG A 184 14.70 13.09 2.01
C ARG A 184 15.70 14.01 2.68
N GLN A 185 16.39 14.84 1.91
CA GLN A 185 17.32 15.84 2.45
C GLN A 185 16.63 16.82 3.39
N GLU A 186 15.38 17.16 3.11
CA GLU A 186 14.54 18.05 3.94
C GLU A 186 14.17 17.43 5.29
N TYR A 187 14.21 16.09 5.41
CA TYR A 187 13.85 15.33 6.60
C TYR A 187 14.98 14.39 7.02
N PRO A 188 16.09 14.92 7.57
CA PRO A 188 17.24 14.09 7.92
C PRO A 188 16.89 13.07 9.02
N GLY A 189 17.35 11.83 8.84
CA GLY A 189 17.11 10.75 9.79
C GLY A 189 15.67 10.20 9.83
N LEU A 190 14.85 10.46 8.79
CA LEU A 190 13.45 10.05 8.75
C LEU A 190 13.27 8.53 8.95
N ALA A 191 14.15 7.70 8.37
CA ALA A 191 14.09 6.24 8.54
C ALA A 191 14.29 5.82 10.01
N ALA A 192 15.22 6.46 10.71
CA ALA A 192 15.46 6.21 12.13
C ALA A 192 14.30 6.75 13.01
N ASN A 193 13.71 7.88 12.63
CA ASN A 193 12.52 8.43 13.28
C ASN A 193 11.34 7.45 13.18
N GLU A 194 11.03 6.97 11.98
CA GLU A 194 9.96 5.99 11.76
C GLU A 194 10.24 4.70 12.55
N PHE A 195 11.47 4.19 12.51
CA PHE A 195 11.86 3.01 13.27
C PHE A 195 11.64 3.19 14.78
N LEU A 196 11.96 4.35 15.32
CA LEU A 196 11.75 4.65 16.74
C LEU A 196 10.26 4.70 17.08
N CYS A 197 9.45 5.42 16.30
CA CYS A 197 8.01 5.52 16.53
C CYS A 197 7.31 4.15 16.42
N MET A 198 7.69 3.34 15.43
CA MET A 198 7.18 1.97 15.27
C MET A 198 7.63 1.06 16.42
N SER A 199 8.84 1.26 16.96
CA SER A 199 9.32 0.53 18.14
C SER A 199 8.51 0.90 19.39
N ILE A 200 8.19 2.18 19.59
CA ILE A 200 7.32 2.63 20.67
C ILE A 200 5.92 2.01 20.54
N ALA A 201 5.36 1.98 19.31
CA ALA A 201 4.07 1.33 19.05
C ALA A 201 4.09 -0.15 19.46
N LYS A 202 5.12 -0.88 19.07
CA LYS A 202 5.31 -2.29 19.42
C LYS A 202 5.41 -2.51 20.92
N GLU A 203 6.24 -1.73 21.61
CA GLU A 203 6.41 -1.80 23.07
C GLU A 203 5.15 -1.38 23.84
N SER A 204 4.31 -0.53 23.24
CA SER A 204 3.00 -0.14 23.79
C SER A 204 1.91 -1.21 23.58
N GLY A 205 2.24 -2.33 22.94
CA GLY A 205 1.30 -3.45 22.71
C GLY A 205 0.45 -3.32 21.45
N LEU A 206 0.67 -2.32 20.59
CA LEU A 206 0.02 -2.23 19.29
C LEU A 206 0.53 -3.33 18.36
N ALA A 207 -0.37 -3.90 17.58
CA ALA A 207 0.01 -4.78 16.48
C ALA A 207 0.75 -3.95 15.42
N VAL A 208 1.96 -4.39 15.04
CA VAL A 208 2.79 -3.78 14.01
C VAL A 208 3.32 -4.86 13.07
N PRO A 209 3.57 -4.58 11.79
CA PRO A 209 4.30 -5.48 10.90
C PRO A 209 5.73 -5.72 11.41
N GLU A 210 6.40 -6.73 10.88
CA GLU A 210 7.84 -6.88 11.09
C GLU A 210 8.58 -5.74 10.37
N PHE A 211 9.50 -5.07 11.06
CA PHE A 211 10.24 -3.94 10.51
C PHE A 211 11.68 -3.89 11.04
N HIS A 212 12.54 -3.26 10.27
CA HIS A 212 13.98 -3.16 10.53
C HIS A 212 14.52 -1.79 10.14
N LEU A 213 15.65 -1.42 10.73
CA LEU A 213 16.45 -0.28 10.34
C LEU A 213 17.79 -0.78 9.78
N SER A 214 18.23 -0.25 8.63
CA SER A 214 19.55 -0.58 8.10
C SER A 214 20.67 -0.15 9.05
N ASN A 215 21.84 -0.81 8.97
CA ASN A 215 22.98 -0.53 9.85
C ASN A 215 23.47 0.93 9.76
N ASN A 216 23.41 1.52 8.55
CA ASN A 216 23.71 2.94 8.32
C ASN A 216 22.57 3.90 8.70
N LYS A 217 21.40 3.39 9.13
CA LYS A 217 20.19 4.12 9.54
C LYS A 217 19.52 4.94 8.43
N GLU A 218 19.80 4.68 7.17
CA GLU A 218 19.23 5.39 6.03
C GLU A 218 17.94 4.75 5.48
N LEU A 219 17.75 3.45 5.74
CA LEU A 219 16.62 2.70 5.24
C LEU A 219 15.76 2.14 6.38
N PHE A 220 14.47 2.41 6.34
CA PHE A 220 13.44 1.70 7.09
C PHE A 220 12.87 0.62 6.19
N VAL A 221 12.86 -0.62 6.66
CA VAL A 221 12.40 -1.80 5.91
C VAL A 221 11.28 -2.46 6.66
N MET A 222 10.13 -2.62 6.02
CA MET A 222 8.94 -3.23 6.62
C MET A 222 8.44 -4.37 5.75
N GLN A 223 8.05 -5.48 6.38
CA GLN A 223 7.33 -6.55 5.67
C GLN A 223 5.90 -6.13 5.36
N ARG A 224 5.40 -6.54 4.20
CA ARG A 224 4.00 -6.34 3.86
C ARG A 224 3.11 -7.21 4.75
N PHE A 225 2.04 -6.61 5.25
CA PHE A 225 1.05 -7.27 6.11
C PHE A 225 -0.25 -7.65 5.36
N ASP A 226 -0.36 -7.25 4.11
CA ASP A 226 -1.48 -7.57 3.22
C ASP A 226 -1.23 -8.86 2.40
N ARG A 227 -0.42 -9.74 2.96
CA ARG A 227 -0.10 -11.07 2.42
C ARG A 227 -0.13 -12.09 3.53
N THR A 228 -0.60 -13.29 3.20
CA THR A 228 -0.43 -14.47 4.04
C THR A 228 1.03 -14.94 4.02
N PRO A 229 1.47 -15.82 4.94
CA PRO A 229 2.84 -16.33 4.96
C PRO A 229 3.27 -17.05 3.67
N ASP A 230 2.32 -17.63 2.92
CA ASP A 230 2.56 -18.27 1.62
C ASP A 230 2.52 -17.27 0.44
N GLY A 231 2.35 -15.97 0.73
CA GLY A 231 2.34 -14.87 -0.24
C GLY A 231 1.00 -14.63 -0.94
N THR A 232 -0.08 -15.27 -0.49
CA THR A 232 -1.43 -15.03 -1.02
C THR A 232 -1.90 -13.61 -0.64
N PRO A 233 -2.41 -12.81 -1.60
CA PRO A 233 -2.94 -11.49 -1.30
C PRO A 233 -4.19 -11.55 -0.43
N ILE A 234 -4.25 -10.68 0.60
CA ILE A 234 -5.45 -10.45 1.41
C ILE A 234 -5.95 -9.02 1.20
N GLY A 235 -7.23 -8.78 1.47
CA GLY A 235 -7.83 -7.46 1.34
C GLY A 235 -7.18 -6.48 2.32
N PHE A 236 -6.76 -5.35 1.79
CA PHE A 236 -6.41 -4.16 2.55
C PHE A 236 -7.06 -2.96 1.85
N GLU A 237 -7.82 -2.20 2.60
CA GLU A 237 -8.41 -0.94 2.14
C GLU A 237 -8.17 0.14 3.19
N ASP A 238 -7.63 1.29 2.76
CA ASP A 238 -7.45 2.42 3.65
C ASP A 238 -8.78 3.17 3.92
N MET A 239 -8.80 4.02 4.95
CA MET A 239 -10.01 4.73 5.34
C MET A 239 -10.45 5.78 4.32
N ALA A 240 -9.59 6.21 3.39
CA ALA A 240 -10.01 7.07 2.29
C ALA A 240 -10.93 6.31 1.32
N VAL A 241 -10.72 4.99 1.12
CA VAL A 241 -11.60 4.13 0.32
C VAL A 241 -13.00 4.09 0.93
N PHE A 242 -13.10 3.81 2.24
CA PHE A 242 -14.39 3.73 2.94
C PHE A 242 -15.10 5.08 3.04
N ALA A 243 -14.35 6.16 3.15
CA ALA A 243 -14.89 7.52 3.14
C ALA A 243 -15.30 8.00 1.74
N GLY A 244 -14.93 7.28 0.67
CA GLY A 244 -15.14 7.70 -0.72
C GLY A 244 -14.32 8.92 -1.11
N LEU A 245 -13.20 9.18 -0.43
CA LEU A 245 -12.35 10.35 -0.60
C LEU A 245 -11.11 10.00 -1.43
N SER A 246 -10.73 10.93 -2.32
CA SER A 246 -9.51 10.79 -3.11
C SER A 246 -8.25 10.97 -2.24
N SER A 247 -7.10 10.55 -2.77
CA SER A 247 -5.80 10.75 -2.12
C SER A 247 -5.51 12.22 -1.77
N ARG A 248 -6.06 13.18 -2.55
CA ARG A 248 -5.91 14.62 -2.26
C ARG A 248 -6.76 15.09 -1.10
N GLU A 249 -7.76 14.32 -0.73
CA GLU A 249 -8.72 14.63 0.32
C GLU A 249 -8.47 13.86 1.62
N LYS A 250 -7.36 13.19 1.73
CA LYS A 250 -6.99 12.31 2.85
C LYS A 250 -6.98 13.00 4.22
N TYR A 251 -6.99 14.33 4.27
CA TYR A 251 -7.05 15.15 5.49
C TYR A 251 -8.43 15.74 5.79
N LYS A 252 -9.43 15.49 4.93
CA LYS A 252 -10.75 16.15 5.03
C LYS A 252 -11.75 15.34 5.87
N THR A 253 -11.43 15.04 7.12
CA THR A 253 -12.36 14.34 8.02
C THR A 253 -11.86 14.38 9.46
N SER A 254 -12.52 13.61 10.35
CA SER A 254 -12.16 13.50 11.76
C SER A 254 -11.87 12.05 12.17
N TYR A 255 -11.14 11.85 13.27
CA TYR A 255 -10.94 10.52 13.86
C TYR A 255 -12.25 9.88 14.34
N THR A 256 -13.23 10.69 14.76
CA THR A 256 -14.59 10.19 15.03
C THR A 256 -15.23 9.57 13.78
N HIS A 257 -15.02 10.16 12.60
CA HIS A 257 -15.51 9.56 11.35
C HIS A 257 -14.79 8.25 11.03
N VAL A 258 -13.46 8.19 11.22
CA VAL A 258 -12.70 6.95 11.07
C VAL A 258 -13.25 5.85 11.98
N ALA A 259 -13.56 6.17 13.26
CA ALA A 259 -14.15 5.21 14.19
C ALA A 259 -15.51 4.68 13.70
N LYS A 260 -16.37 5.55 13.14
CA LYS A 260 -17.65 5.13 12.53
C LYS A 260 -17.46 4.21 11.31
N LEU A 261 -16.43 4.44 10.51
CA LEU A 261 -16.09 3.55 9.38
C LEU A 261 -15.61 2.18 9.90
N VAL A 262 -14.76 2.15 10.92
CA VAL A 262 -14.36 0.89 11.57
C VAL A 262 -15.57 0.14 12.12
N GLU A 263 -16.48 0.84 12.83
CA GLU A 263 -17.71 0.24 13.35
C GLU A 263 -18.60 -0.33 12.24
N ALA A 264 -18.70 0.36 11.11
CA ALA A 264 -19.56 -0.03 10.00
C ALA A 264 -19.03 -1.22 9.19
N PHE A 265 -17.71 -1.35 9.05
CA PHE A 265 -17.10 -2.33 8.13
C PHE A 265 -16.36 -3.47 8.83
N ALA A 266 -15.92 -3.31 10.08
CA ALA A 266 -15.31 -4.42 10.81
C ALA A 266 -16.36 -5.49 11.15
N SER A 267 -15.94 -6.76 11.14
CA SER A 267 -16.85 -7.88 11.41
C SER A 267 -17.09 -8.07 12.90
N GLY A 268 -18.30 -8.39 13.31
CA GLY A 268 -18.82 -8.60 14.64
C GLY A 268 -17.82 -8.71 15.82
N PRO A 269 -17.09 -9.85 15.99
CA PRO A 269 -16.15 -10.00 17.10
C PRO A 269 -14.91 -9.08 17.01
N HIS A 270 -14.63 -8.53 15.85
CA HIS A 270 -13.47 -7.65 15.60
C HIS A 270 -13.79 -6.16 15.80
N VAL A 271 -15.04 -5.74 15.92
CA VAL A 271 -15.43 -4.32 16.06
C VAL A 271 -14.78 -3.68 17.28
N VAL A 272 -15.04 -4.23 18.48
CA VAL A 272 -14.53 -3.65 19.72
C VAL A 272 -13.00 -3.66 19.79
N PRO A 273 -12.30 -4.77 19.48
CA PRO A 273 -10.84 -4.76 19.42
C PRO A 273 -10.28 -3.76 18.39
N SER A 274 -10.94 -3.60 17.24
CA SER A 274 -10.50 -2.65 16.21
C SER A 274 -10.68 -1.19 16.66
N LEU A 275 -11.78 -0.86 17.34
CA LEU A 275 -12.00 0.48 17.89
C LEU A 275 -11.00 0.80 19.01
N GLN A 276 -10.68 -0.18 19.87
CA GLN A 276 -9.66 -0.01 20.90
C GLN A 276 -8.28 0.24 20.27
N ALA A 277 -7.89 -0.58 19.29
CA ALA A 277 -6.62 -0.40 18.59
C ALA A 277 -6.56 0.94 17.85
N LEU A 278 -7.67 1.39 17.23
CA LEU A 278 -7.74 2.72 16.61
C LEU A 278 -7.50 3.83 17.62
N PHE A 279 -8.17 3.75 18.80
CA PHE A 279 -7.95 4.72 19.86
C PHE A 279 -6.49 4.76 20.31
N ASP A 280 -5.87 3.60 20.51
CA ASP A 280 -4.48 3.49 20.93
C ASP A 280 -3.52 4.05 19.87
N MET A 281 -3.80 3.82 18.57
CA MET A 281 -3.02 4.37 17.44
C MET A 281 -3.12 5.90 17.39
N VAL A 282 -4.32 6.47 17.58
CA VAL A 282 -4.52 7.93 17.59
C VAL A 282 -3.86 8.55 18.82
N ALA A 283 -4.05 7.97 20.00
CA ALA A 283 -3.42 8.42 21.23
C ALA A 283 -1.89 8.40 21.14
N LEU A 284 -1.34 7.31 20.59
CA LEU A 284 0.10 7.22 20.36
C LEU A 284 0.59 8.27 19.35
N SER A 285 -0.15 8.52 18.27
CA SER A 285 0.18 9.57 17.29
C SER A 285 0.28 10.94 17.98
N CYS A 286 -0.62 11.26 18.89
CA CYS A 286 -0.53 12.48 19.70
C CYS A 286 0.73 12.51 20.59
N VAL A 287 1.04 11.38 21.25
CA VAL A 287 2.20 11.29 22.18
C VAL A 287 3.53 11.41 21.45
N VAL A 288 3.66 10.76 20.28
CA VAL A 288 4.91 10.80 19.50
C VAL A 288 5.02 12.02 18.59
N GLY A 289 3.99 12.89 18.53
CA GLY A 289 3.99 14.06 17.65
C GLY A 289 3.87 13.68 16.16
N ASN A 290 3.02 12.71 15.83
CA ASN A 290 2.72 12.34 14.45
C ASN A 290 1.55 13.16 13.90
N GLY A 291 1.82 14.28 13.27
CA GLY A 291 0.83 15.14 12.62
C GLY A 291 0.42 14.68 11.21
N ASP A 292 0.94 13.55 10.71
CA ASP A 292 0.58 12.99 9.39
C ASP A 292 -0.31 11.73 9.48
N ALA A 293 -0.96 11.48 10.63
CA ALA A 293 -1.86 10.34 10.84
C ALA A 293 -3.22 10.55 10.13
N HIS A 294 -3.20 10.58 8.80
CA HIS A 294 -4.36 10.82 7.94
C HIS A 294 -5.10 9.52 7.55
N LEU A 295 -6.20 9.63 6.78
CA LEU A 295 -7.06 8.50 6.38
C LEU A 295 -6.31 7.30 5.78
N LYS A 296 -5.22 7.51 5.08
CA LYS A 296 -4.47 6.43 4.41
C LYS A 296 -3.51 5.70 5.34
N ASN A 297 -3.32 6.18 6.58
CA ASN A 297 -2.52 5.51 7.62
C ASN A 297 -3.35 4.53 8.47
N PHE A 298 -4.66 4.49 8.25
CA PHE A 298 -5.57 3.52 8.86
C PHE A 298 -6.24 2.71 7.76
N GLY A 299 -6.52 1.44 8.02
CA GLY A 299 -7.18 0.58 7.06
C GLY A 299 -7.75 -0.68 7.69
N LEU A 300 -8.53 -1.42 6.92
CA LEU A 300 -9.05 -2.71 7.32
C LEU A 300 -8.42 -3.84 6.50
N LEU A 301 -8.23 -4.98 7.18
CA LEU A 301 -7.77 -6.24 6.61
C LEU A 301 -8.90 -7.26 6.62
N TYR A 302 -9.03 -8.04 5.56
CA TYR A 302 -10.00 -9.13 5.43
C TYR A 302 -9.51 -10.15 4.39
N ALA A 303 -9.89 -11.42 4.50
CA ALA A 303 -9.51 -12.44 3.52
C ALA A 303 -10.23 -12.22 2.18
N ASP A 304 -11.55 -12.10 2.22
CA ASP A 304 -12.42 -11.71 1.12
C ASP A 304 -13.69 -11.02 1.64
N PRO A 305 -14.49 -10.35 0.79
CA PRO A 305 -15.66 -9.58 1.22
C PRO A 305 -16.82 -10.39 1.83
N THR A 306 -16.79 -11.71 1.76
CA THR A 306 -17.82 -12.59 2.32
C THR A 306 -17.43 -13.19 3.67
N THR A 307 -16.16 -13.03 4.08
CA THR A 307 -15.67 -13.55 5.37
C THR A 307 -16.01 -12.60 6.52
N SER A 308 -16.14 -13.17 7.73
CA SER A 308 -16.39 -12.41 8.97
C SER A 308 -15.10 -12.14 9.74
N ASP A 309 -14.01 -11.80 9.04
CA ASP A 309 -12.69 -11.59 9.61
C ASP A 309 -12.17 -10.16 9.44
N CYS A 310 -13.02 -9.24 8.95
CA CYS A 310 -12.64 -7.85 8.72
C CYS A 310 -12.30 -7.15 10.04
N ARG A 311 -11.09 -6.62 10.13
CA ARG A 311 -10.51 -6.00 11.33
C ARG A 311 -9.55 -4.86 10.97
N LEU A 312 -9.25 -4.00 11.94
CA LEU A 312 -8.25 -2.95 11.76
C LEU A 312 -6.88 -3.56 11.42
N ALA A 313 -6.20 -2.95 10.45
CA ALA A 313 -4.84 -3.30 10.09
C ALA A 313 -3.86 -2.98 11.23
N PRO A 314 -2.69 -3.65 11.29
CA PRO A 314 -1.61 -3.24 12.19
C PRO A 314 -1.24 -1.77 11.98
N ALA A 315 -0.68 -1.13 13.01
CA ALA A 315 -0.14 0.21 12.88
C ALA A 315 1.07 0.23 11.93
N PHE A 316 1.11 1.20 11.07
CA PHE A 316 2.18 1.45 10.11
C PHE A 316 2.28 2.95 9.82
N ASP A 317 3.42 3.39 9.25
CA ASP A 317 3.63 4.79 8.86
C ASP A 317 3.52 5.78 10.04
N LEU A 318 4.13 5.43 11.18
CA LEU A 318 4.21 6.27 12.38
C LEU A 318 5.53 7.04 12.38
N VAL A 319 5.45 8.37 12.36
CA VAL A 319 6.60 9.27 12.30
C VAL A 319 6.38 10.46 13.23
N ASN A 320 7.40 10.86 13.98
CA ASN A 320 7.36 12.15 14.68
C ASN A 320 7.57 13.28 13.67
N THR A 321 6.50 13.85 13.14
CA THR A 321 6.54 14.94 12.16
C THR A 321 6.88 16.27 12.83
N THR A 322 6.53 16.46 14.11
CA THR A 322 6.85 17.68 14.85
C THR A 322 8.36 17.91 15.02
N ALA A 323 9.18 16.87 14.86
CA ALA A 323 10.64 17.02 14.79
C ALA A 323 11.12 17.86 13.58
N TYR A 324 10.29 17.95 12.53
CA TYR A 324 10.59 18.68 11.29
C TYR A 324 9.66 19.88 11.10
N ILE A 325 8.41 19.75 11.50
CA ILE A 325 7.34 20.75 11.34
C ILE A 325 6.71 20.93 12.74
N PRO A 326 7.19 21.86 13.56
CA PRO A 326 6.75 21.98 14.97
C PRO A 326 5.25 22.23 15.15
N GLU A 327 4.58 22.82 14.17
CA GLU A 327 3.14 23.12 14.18
C GLU A 327 2.25 21.94 13.75
N ASP A 328 2.86 20.82 13.31
CA ASP A 328 2.15 19.66 12.78
C ASP A 328 1.62 18.77 13.91
N VAL A 329 0.49 19.14 14.50
CA VAL A 329 -0.02 18.52 15.74
C VAL A 329 -0.91 17.32 15.45
N LEU A 330 -1.88 17.45 14.56
CA LEU A 330 -2.85 16.40 14.18
C LEU A 330 -3.20 16.50 12.70
N ALA A 331 -3.27 15.34 12.04
CA ALA A 331 -3.66 15.26 10.63
C ALA A 331 -5.17 15.44 10.41
N LEU A 332 -5.99 14.98 11.33
CA LEU A 332 -7.44 15.03 11.26
C LEU A 332 -8.00 15.71 12.53
N ASP A 333 -9.19 16.30 12.41
CA ASP A 333 -9.95 16.79 13.56
C ASP A 333 -10.30 15.61 14.51
N LEU A 334 -10.45 15.89 15.79
CA LEU A 334 -10.88 14.86 16.74
C LEU A 334 -12.36 14.49 16.55
N CYS A 335 -13.20 15.50 16.27
CA CYS A 335 -14.67 15.37 16.13
C CYS A 335 -15.18 15.93 14.81
#